data_e1d7f0b06ea649da8c08f9d9b4947122
#
_entry.id   e1d7f0b06ea649da8c08f9d9b4947122
#
_cell.length_a   1.000
_cell.length_b   1.000
_cell.length_c   1.000
_cell.angle_alpha   90.00
_cell.angle_beta   90.00
_cell.angle_gamma   90.00
#
_symmetry.space_group_name_H-M   'P 1'
#
loop_
_entity.id
_entity.type
_entity.pdbx_description
1 polymer ?
#
loop_
_entity_poly.entity_id
_entity_poly.type
_entity_poly.pdbx_seq_one_letter_code
_entity_poly.pdbx_strand_id
1 'polypeptide(L)'
;MAQAKTPPLIKRHVKDVDRTRTPQRMLDVLGRVQWANRDVVDTVPRGKDQAGNIYFWPVGRNISDADFEREYQADGWVAADPYLVAAMNQEDSEFADEHPNFAHWKDAQGRWCYLACGRLGDVRYVAVHHRAGGLYGDGCVAVVRKL
;
A
#
# COMPACT_ATOMS: atom_id res chain seq x y z
N MET A 1 -29.10 14.76 6.82
CA MET A 1 -28.15 14.28 5.80
C MET A 1 -26.99 13.59 6.49
N ALA A 2 -26.74 12.35 6.12
CA ALA A 2 -25.66 11.60 6.74
C ALA A 2 -24.32 12.09 6.22
N GLN A 3 -23.41 12.44 7.11
CA GLN A 3 -22.02 12.73 6.75
C GLN A 3 -21.28 11.42 6.53
N ALA A 4 -20.41 11.41 5.54
CA ALA A 4 -19.48 10.29 5.39
C ALA A 4 -18.59 10.26 6.62
N LYS A 5 -18.61 9.16 7.35
CA LYS A 5 -17.75 8.98 8.51
C LYS A 5 -16.42 8.41 8.05
N THR A 6 -15.34 8.93 8.64
CA THR A 6 -14.04 8.28 8.50
C THR A 6 -14.17 6.83 8.96
N PRO A 7 -13.82 5.84 8.14
CA PRO A 7 -13.88 4.46 8.57
C PRO A 7 -12.88 4.22 9.72
N PRO A 8 -13.11 3.19 10.55
CA PRO A 8 -12.13 2.86 11.58
C PRO A 8 -10.81 2.46 10.92
N LEU A 9 -9.76 3.20 11.24
CA LEU A 9 -8.43 2.94 10.69
C LEU A 9 -7.66 2.01 11.60
N ILE A 10 -6.86 1.14 11.00
CA ILE A 10 -5.94 0.30 11.72
C ILE A 10 -4.60 1.02 11.75
N LYS A 11 -4.06 1.22 12.94
CA LYS A 11 -2.79 1.92 13.15
C LYS A 11 -1.69 0.90 13.42
N ARG A 12 -0.53 1.10 12.80
CA ARG A 12 0.69 0.35 13.09
C ARG A 12 1.86 1.30 13.22
N HIS A 13 2.90 0.87 13.89
CA HIS A 13 4.13 1.63 14.04
C HIS A 13 5.27 0.91 13.34
N VAL A 14 5.94 1.59 12.42
CA VAL A 14 7.10 1.07 11.69
C VAL A 14 8.35 1.62 12.34
N LYS A 15 9.26 0.74 12.76
CA LYS A 15 10.49 1.13 13.45
C LYS A 15 11.51 1.73 12.49
N ASP A 16 11.64 1.16 11.30
CA ASP A 16 12.74 1.49 10.42
C ASP A 16 12.35 1.27 8.95
N VAL A 17 12.85 2.11 8.07
CA VAL A 17 12.65 2.00 6.61
C VAL A 17 13.99 2.15 5.93
N ASP A 18 14.42 1.12 5.22
CA ASP A 18 15.67 1.17 4.46
C ASP A 18 15.39 1.55 3.01
N ARG A 19 15.64 2.80 2.66
CA ARG A 19 15.41 3.33 1.32
C ARG A 19 16.64 3.22 0.42
N THR A 20 17.71 2.59 0.91
CA THR A 20 18.93 2.36 0.11
C THR A 20 18.77 1.16 -0.82
N ARG A 21 17.85 0.25 -0.52
CA ARG A 21 17.59 -0.92 -1.34
C ARG A 21 16.99 -0.54 -2.69
N THR A 22 17.35 -1.29 -3.75
CA THR A 22 16.61 -1.18 -5.00
C THR A 22 15.18 -1.70 -4.80
N PRO A 23 14.22 -1.32 -5.66
CA PRO A 23 12.86 -1.87 -5.55
C PRO A 23 12.82 -3.39 -5.55
N GLN A 24 13.61 -4.05 -6.40
CA GLN A 24 13.65 -5.51 -6.41
C GLN A 24 14.18 -6.07 -5.09
N ARG A 25 15.23 -5.46 -4.53
CA ARG A 25 15.77 -5.91 -3.24
C ARG A 25 14.79 -5.69 -2.11
N MET A 26 14.03 -4.61 -2.16
CA MET A 26 12.96 -4.35 -1.20
C MET A 26 11.93 -5.49 -1.20
N LEU A 27 11.56 -5.99 -2.39
CA LEU A 27 10.65 -7.13 -2.49
C LEU A 27 11.28 -8.42 -1.96
N ASP A 28 12.55 -8.65 -2.29
CA ASP A 28 13.25 -9.88 -1.92
C ASP A 28 13.32 -10.07 -0.40
N VAL A 29 13.54 -8.99 0.35
CA VAL A 29 13.65 -9.07 1.81
C VAL A 29 12.32 -9.33 2.51
N LEU A 30 11.19 -9.19 1.82
CA LEU A 30 9.88 -9.54 2.39
C LEU A 30 9.72 -11.05 2.57
N GLY A 31 10.46 -11.87 1.82
CA GLY A 31 10.36 -13.32 1.92
C GLY A 31 9.03 -13.89 1.45
N ARG A 32 8.28 -13.15 0.63
CA ARG A 32 6.99 -13.56 0.10
C ARG A 32 7.11 -14.05 -1.32
N VAL A 33 6.15 -14.86 -1.77
CA VAL A 33 6.04 -15.19 -3.20
C VAL A 33 5.77 -13.90 -3.97
N GLN A 34 6.53 -13.67 -5.04
CA GLN A 34 6.44 -12.44 -5.82
C GLN A 34 5.60 -12.66 -7.07
N TRP A 35 4.48 -11.95 -7.16
CA TRP A 35 3.64 -11.85 -8.35
C TRP A 35 3.81 -10.44 -8.90
N ALA A 36 4.95 -10.21 -9.54
CA ALA A 36 5.37 -8.86 -9.88
C ALA A 36 5.68 -8.71 -11.36
N ASN A 37 5.19 -7.62 -11.95
CA ASN A 37 5.59 -7.18 -13.27
C ASN A 37 6.87 -6.34 -13.11
N ARG A 38 7.97 -6.81 -13.69
CA ARG A 38 9.27 -6.16 -13.54
C ARG A 38 9.27 -4.71 -13.97
N ASP A 39 8.57 -4.40 -15.07
CA ASP A 39 8.50 -3.02 -15.56
C ASP A 39 7.85 -2.10 -14.53
N VAL A 40 6.88 -2.61 -13.77
CA VAL A 40 6.23 -1.85 -12.71
C VAL A 40 7.12 -1.76 -11.47
N VAL A 41 7.84 -2.84 -11.13
CA VAL A 41 8.79 -2.83 -10.01
C VAL A 41 9.81 -1.70 -10.18
N ASP A 42 10.31 -1.50 -11.41
CA ASP A 42 11.29 -0.47 -11.69
C ASP A 42 10.71 0.95 -11.53
N THR A 43 9.39 1.13 -11.49
CA THR A 43 8.74 2.43 -11.27
C THR A 43 8.44 2.73 -9.81
N VAL A 44 8.66 1.78 -8.89
CA VAL A 44 8.35 1.97 -7.47
C VAL A 44 9.10 3.19 -6.93
N PRO A 45 8.38 4.20 -6.45
CA PRO A 45 9.04 5.38 -5.91
C PRO A 45 9.69 5.04 -4.56
N ARG A 46 10.89 5.59 -4.32
CA ARG A 46 11.55 5.40 -3.03
C ARG A 46 10.82 6.10 -1.89
N GLY A 47 10.10 7.18 -2.23
CA GLY A 47 9.39 7.95 -1.23
C GLY A 47 10.32 8.62 -0.22
N LYS A 48 9.72 9.19 0.80
CA LYS A 48 10.47 9.89 1.85
C LYS A 48 9.69 9.92 3.18
N ASP A 49 8.61 9.14 3.30
CA ASP A 49 7.87 9.09 4.54
C ASP A 49 8.77 8.61 5.66
N GLN A 50 8.71 9.27 6.79
CA GLN A 50 9.49 8.87 7.95
C GLN A 50 8.94 7.56 8.51
N ALA A 51 9.81 6.74 9.09
CA ALA A 51 9.38 5.64 9.94
C ALA A 51 8.52 6.20 11.08
N GLY A 52 7.56 5.42 11.53
CA GLY A 52 6.61 5.86 12.54
C GLY A 52 5.23 5.31 12.27
N ASN A 53 4.22 6.10 12.52
CA ASN A 53 2.84 5.64 12.41
C ASN A 53 2.37 5.56 10.96
N ILE A 54 1.80 4.43 10.61
CA ILE A 54 1.13 4.17 9.35
C ILE A 54 -0.29 3.70 9.65
N TYR A 55 -1.23 4.06 8.79
CA TYR A 55 -2.64 3.76 8.99
C TYR A 55 -3.18 3.04 7.77
N PHE A 56 -4.14 2.16 7.99
CA PHE A 56 -4.75 1.37 6.91
C PHE A 56 -6.23 1.72 6.81
N TRP A 57 -6.61 2.24 5.66
CA TRP A 57 -7.96 2.69 5.35
C TRP A 57 -8.68 1.61 4.55
N PRO A 58 -9.74 0.98 5.10
CA PRO A 58 -10.46 -0.07 4.38
C PRO A 58 -11.09 0.47 3.10
N VAL A 59 -10.94 -0.28 2.02
CA VAL A 59 -11.56 0.10 0.74
C VAL A 59 -13.07 -0.06 0.81
N GLY A 60 -13.56 -1.22 1.18
CA GLY A 60 -14.97 -1.49 1.48
C GLY A 60 -15.92 -1.50 0.29
N ARG A 61 -15.47 -1.15 -0.92
CA ARG A 61 -16.30 -1.10 -2.13
C ARG A 61 -15.42 -1.00 -3.37
N ASN A 62 -16.03 -1.23 -4.54
CA ASN A 62 -15.34 -0.96 -5.81
C ASN A 62 -15.25 0.53 -6.04
N ILE A 63 -14.05 1.03 -6.26
CA ILE A 63 -13.77 2.45 -6.46
C ILE A 63 -12.46 2.56 -7.25
N SER A 64 -12.32 3.60 -8.06
CA SER A 64 -11.05 3.84 -8.75
C SER A 64 -9.98 4.33 -7.78
N ASP A 65 -8.71 4.10 -8.12
CA ASP A 65 -7.59 4.63 -7.33
C ASP A 65 -7.69 6.16 -7.20
N ALA A 66 -8.02 6.85 -8.29
CA ALA A 66 -8.12 8.31 -8.30
C ALA A 66 -9.24 8.81 -7.37
N ASP A 67 -10.39 8.17 -7.39
CA ASP A 67 -11.51 8.58 -6.55
C ASP A 67 -11.22 8.29 -5.08
N PHE A 68 -10.58 7.16 -4.79
CA PHE A 68 -10.22 6.83 -3.42
C PHE A 68 -9.17 7.80 -2.88
N GLU A 69 -8.18 8.16 -3.69
CA GLU A 69 -7.19 9.16 -3.29
C GLU A 69 -7.86 10.48 -2.92
N ARG A 70 -8.84 10.92 -3.70
CA ARG A 70 -9.58 12.14 -3.36
C ARG A 70 -10.30 12.03 -2.02
N GLU A 71 -10.85 10.85 -1.71
CA GLU A 71 -11.56 10.65 -0.44
C GLU A 71 -10.63 10.76 0.76
N TYR A 72 -9.51 10.03 0.77
CA TYR A 72 -8.64 10.10 1.94
C TYR A 72 -7.88 11.42 2.01
N GLN A 73 -7.57 12.05 0.87
CA GLN A 73 -6.96 13.38 0.89
C GLN A 73 -7.89 14.44 1.47
N ALA A 74 -9.20 14.34 1.20
CA ALA A 74 -10.19 15.24 1.77
C ALA A 74 -10.23 15.15 3.30
N ASP A 75 -9.82 14.02 3.86
CA ASP A 75 -9.79 13.78 5.30
C ASP A 75 -8.39 14.02 5.92
N GLY A 76 -7.48 14.62 5.17
CA GLY A 76 -6.15 15.00 5.68
C GLY A 76 -5.10 13.90 5.59
N TRP A 77 -5.32 12.88 4.76
CA TRP A 77 -4.38 11.79 4.58
C TRP A 77 -3.71 11.86 3.21
N VAL A 78 -2.53 11.26 3.12
CA VAL A 78 -1.85 11.03 1.84
C VAL A 78 -1.44 9.56 1.76
N ALA A 79 -1.24 9.05 0.55
CA ALA A 79 -0.80 7.68 0.37
C ALA A 79 0.57 7.47 1.02
N ALA A 80 0.70 6.38 1.78
CA ALA A 80 2.01 5.94 2.25
C ALA A 80 2.83 5.44 1.06
N ASP A 81 4.13 5.71 1.05
CA ASP A 81 4.97 5.23 -0.03
C ASP A 81 5.21 3.72 0.06
N PRO A 82 5.57 3.08 -1.06
CA PRO A 82 5.72 1.62 -1.10
C PRO A 82 6.80 1.08 -0.16
N TYR A 83 7.89 1.82 0.06
CA TYR A 83 8.96 1.39 0.96
C TYR A 83 8.48 1.33 2.41
N LEU A 84 7.68 2.30 2.83
CA LEU A 84 7.09 2.29 4.18
C LEU A 84 6.12 1.11 4.34
N VAL A 85 5.29 0.87 3.33
CA VAL A 85 4.35 -0.26 3.35
C VAL A 85 5.09 -1.59 3.40
N ALA A 86 6.16 -1.74 2.61
CA ALA A 86 6.98 -2.93 2.62
C ALA A 86 7.65 -3.13 3.99
N ALA A 87 8.19 -2.06 4.58
CA ALA A 87 8.82 -2.13 5.90
C ALA A 87 7.82 -2.60 6.96
N MET A 88 6.58 -2.12 6.91
CA MET A 88 5.54 -2.55 7.84
C MET A 88 5.25 -4.05 7.69
N ASN A 89 5.09 -4.53 6.46
CA ASN A 89 4.82 -5.94 6.21
C ASN A 89 6.03 -6.83 6.50
N GLN A 90 7.24 -6.30 6.50
CA GLN A 90 8.43 -7.02 6.91
C GLN A 90 8.49 -7.14 8.44
N GLU A 91 8.16 -6.09 9.17
CA GLU A 91 8.17 -6.09 10.63
C GLU A 91 7.05 -6.95 11.21
N ASP A 92 5.88 -6.98 10.55
CA ASP A 92 4.72 -7.76 10.98
C ASP A 92 4.20 -8.55 9.78
N SER A 93 4.82 -9.69 9.54
CA SER A 93 4.53 -10.52 8.37
C SER A 93 3.16 -11.18 8.40
N GLU A 94 2.51 -11.25 9.55
CA GLU A 94 1.19 -11.87 9.71
C GLU A 94 0.04 -10.88 9.49
N PHE A 95 0.31 -9.58 9.55
CA PHE A 95 -0.72 -8.56 9.47
C PHE A 95 -1.55 -8.69 8.20
N ALA A 96 -0.90 -8.90 7.05
CA ALA A 96 -1.57 -8.99 5.76
C ALA A 96 -2.38 -10.29 5.60
N ASP A 97 -2.21 -11.28 6.47
CA ASP A 97 -3.04 -12.49 6.45
C ASP A 97 -4.51 -12.15 6.70
N GLU A 98 -4.77 -11.20 7.61
CA GLU A 98 -6.12 -10.75 7.96
C GLU A 98 -6.46 -9.41 7.31
N HIS A 99 -5.45 -8.60 7.02
CA HIS A 99 -5.62 -7.26 6.47
C HIS A 99 -4.76 -7.08 5.22
N PRO A 100 -5.17 -7.63 4.06
CA PRO A 100 -4.47 -7.35 2.81
C PRO A 100 -4.35 -5.85 2.63
N ASN A 101 -3.14 -5.39 2.30
CA ASN A 101 -2.89 -3.95 2.28
C ASN A 101 -1.99 -3.59 1.10
N PHE A 102 -2.07 -2.34 0.69
CA PHE A 102 -1.33 -1.89 -0.49
C PHE A 102 -0.92 -0.44 -0.41
N ALA A 103 0.14 -0.12 -1.13
CA ALA A 103 0.49 1.22 -1.55
C ALA A 103 0.14 1.38 -3.01
N HIS A 104 -0.28 2.57 -3.43
CA HIS A 104 -0.50 2.85 -4.83
C HIS A 104 0.17 4.17 -5.24
N TRP A 105 0.53 4.28 -6.51
CA TRP A 105 1.20 5.46 -7.05
C TRP A 105 0.91 5.53 -8.55
N LYS A 106 1.19 6.70 -9.13
CA LYS A 106 1.15 6.86 -10.59
C LYS A 106 2.57 6.80 -11.15
N ASP A 107 2.72 6.10 -12.27
CA ASP A 107 3.99 6.10 -13.01
C ASP A 107 4.13 7.40 -13.83
N ALA A 108 5.24 7.50 -14.57
CA ALA A 108 5.53 8.69 -15.37
C ALA A 108 4.50 8.96 -16.48
N GLN A 109 3.72 7.95 -16.84
CA GLN A 109 2.67 8.06 -17.86
C GLN A 109 1.28 8.26 -17.27
N GLY A 110 1.18 8.46 -15.95
CA GLY A 110 -0.08 8.68 -15.27
C GLY A 110 -0.89 7.41 -15.01
N ARG A 111 -0.30 6.23 -15.20
CA ARG A 111 -0.98 4.96 -14.92
C ARG A 111 -0.86 4.60 -13.44
N TRP A 112 -1.96 4.14 -12.87
CA TRP A 112 -1.93 3.67 -11.50
C TRP A 112 -1.20 2.34 -11.39
N CYS A 113 -0.33 2.25 -10.38
CA CYS A 113 0.42 1.06 -10.02
C CYS A 113 0.18 0.75 -8.55
N TYR A 114 0.44 -0.48 -8.14
CA TYR A 114 0.30 -0.85 -6.73
C TYR A 114 1.33 -1.89 -6.31
N LEU A 115 1.62 -1.88 -5.02
CA LEU A 115 2.33 -2.93 -4.31
C LEU A 115 1.39 -3.42 -3.21
N ALA A 116 0.99 -4.68 -3.26
CA ALA A 116 0.05 -5.25 -2.31
C ALA A 116 0.65 -6.47 -1.63
N CYS A 117 0.44 -6.59 -0.33
CA CYS A 117 0.76 -7.78 0.45
C CYS A 117 -0.52 -8.43 0.92
N GLY A 118 -0.57 -9.74 0.84
CA GLY A 118 -1.72 -10.51 1.26
C GLY A 118 -1.40 -11.98 1.37
N ARG A 119 -2.45 -12.76 1.59
CA ARG A 119 -2.36 -14.22 1.67
C ARG A 119 -3.48 -14.82 0.83
N LEU A 120 -3.13 -15.83 0.04
CA LEU A 120 -4.08 -16.60 -0.73
C LEU A 120 -3.87 -18.08 -0.39
N GLY A 121 -4.81 -18.68 0.35
CA GLY A 121 -4.63 -20.00 0.89
C GLY A 121 -3.43 -20.03 1.83
N ASP A 122 -2.46 -20.89 1.53
CA ASP A 122 -1.23 -21.03 2.32
C ASP A 122 -0.09 -20.14 1.81
N VAL A 123 -0.35 -19.31 0.78
CA VAL A 123 0.68 -18.52 0.12
C VAL A 123 0.59 -17.07 0.55
N ARG A 124 1.66 -16.58 1.20
CA ARG A 124 1.87 -15.16 1.42
C ARG A 124 2.55 -14.58 0.20
N TYR A 125 1.97 -13.54 -0.38
CA TYR A 125 2.46 -12.95 -1.62
C TYR A 125 2.71 -11.46 -1.47
N VAL A 126 3.51 -10.93 -2.40
CA VAL A 126 3.58 -9.51 -2.72
C VAL A 126 3.32 -9.37 -4.21
N ALA A 127 2.39 -8.51 -4.57
CA ALA A 127 2.02 -8.27 -5.95
C ALA A 127 2.38 -6.83 -6.34
N VAL A 128 2.98 -6.66 -7.52
CA VAL A 128 3.34 -5.33 -8.03
C VAL A 128 2.94 -5.28 -9.48
N HIS A 129 1.89 -4.51 -9.79
CA HIS A 129 1.30 -4.44 -11.12
C HIS A 129 0.71 -3.06 -11.41
N HIS A 130 0.37 -2.83 -12.68
CA HIS A 130 -0.55 -1.77 -13.06
C HIS A 130 -1.97 -2.12 -12.62
N ARG A 131 -2.77 -1.09 -12.36
CA ARG A 131 -4.18 -1.28 -12.05
C ARG A 131 -5.02 -0.52 -13.08
N ALA A 132 -5.69 -1.26 -13.96
CA ALA A 132 -6.56 -0.68 -14.99
C ALA A 132 -8.00 -0.55 -14.51
N GLY A 133 -8.45 -1.36 -13.56
CA GLY A 133 -9.79 -1.34 -13.00
C GLY A 133 -9.85 -0.66 -11.66
N GLY A 134 -10.99 -0.74 -10.99
CA GLY A 134 -11.14 -0.20 -9.64
C GLY A 134 -10.52 -1.09 -8.58
N LEU A 135 -10.41 -0.57 -7.38
CA LEU A 135 -9.97 -1.31 -6.21
C LEU A 135 -11.04 -2.31 -5.79
N TYR A 136 -10.60 -3.47 -5.30
CA TYR A 136 -11.49 -4.46 -4.73
C TYR A 136 -11.73 -4.18 -3.25
N GLY A 137 -12.92 -4.49 -2.76
CA GLY A 137 -13.39 -4.08 -1.45
C GLY A 137 -12.76 -4.77 -0.25
N ASP A 138 -11.91 -5.78 -0.42
CA ASP A 138 -11.39 -6.60 0.68
C ASP A 138 -10.00 -6.19 1.18
N GLY A 139 -9.43 -5.12 0.65
CA GLY A 139 -8.11 -4.63 1.04
C GLY A 139 -8.16 -3.29 1.75
N CYS A 140 -6.98 -2.87 2.22
CA CYS A 140 -6.78 -1.57 2.86
C CYS A 140 -5.69 -0.80 2.13
N VAL A 141 -5.92 0.49 1.90
CA VAL A 141 -4.84 1.37 1.42
C VAL A 141 -4.05 1.87 2.62
N ALA A 142 -2.73 1.91 2.47
CA ALA A 142 -1.87 2.49 3.50
C ALA A 142 -1.78 4.01 3.32
N VAL A 143 -1.98 4.74 4.41
CA VAL A 143 -1.97 6.21 4.41
C VAL A 143 -1.16 6.72 5.59
N VAL A 144 -0.68 7.95 5.45
CA VAL A 144 -0.02 8.69 6.52
C VAL A 144 -0.66 10.07 6.62
N ARG A 145 -0.49 10.73 7.76
CA ARG A 145 -1.01 12.08 7.94
C ARG A 145 -0.29 13.05 7.01
N LYS A 146 -1.07 13.91 6.38
CA LYS A 146 -0.51 15.04 5.63
C LYS A 146 0.05 16.05 6.64
N LEU A 147 1.30 16.42 6.45
CA LEU A 147 1.98 17.41 7.29
C LEU A 147 1.64 18.83 6.85
#